data_bdf7edc16483eb113809a2311840e186
#
_entry.id   bdf7edc16483eb113809a2311840e186
#
_cell.length_a   1.000
_cell.length_b   1.000
_cell.length_c   1.000
_cell.angle_alpha   90.00
_cell.angle_beta   90.00
_cell.angle_gamma   90.00
#
_symmetry.space_group_name_H-M   'P 1'
#
loop_
_entity.id
_entity.type
_entity.pdbx_description
1 polymer ?
#
loop_
_entity_poly.entity_id
_entity_poly.type
_entity_poly.pdbx_seq_one_letter_code
_entity_poly.pdbx_strand_id
1 'polypeptide(L)'
;MGTERSLIYVPVLHSPGDMGSLASVIPRPADYGAQVGRYWDAVEADFRAMGRRWQEVRVYQDGLPDTRPDIVARIVADVDSPNYRLLRWLADQGAIVVGTEDPVLLQEEYELLKASVTDEAARRAYAARAAGLLESRDRYIATRVGDTLPSAGTGVLFIGLQHEVARILPPDIHIASLNSTQELLSSVVRKLGITRAKAAGQGER
;
A
#
# COMPACT_ATOMS: atom_id res chain seq x y z
N MET A 1 -26.30 -8.16 -15.78
CA MET A 1 -25.24 -7.13 -15.73
C MET A 1 -24.18 -7.64 -14.80
N GLY A 2 -22.93 -7.66 -15.21
CA GLY A 2 -21.84 -8.29 -14.45
C GLY A 2 -21.64 -7.62 -13.08
N THR A 3 -21.43 -8.45 -12.08
CA THR A 3 -21.10 -8.04 -10.70
C THR A 3 -19.59 -7.82 -10.52
N GLU A 4 -18.81 -7.90 -11.62
CA GLU A 4 -17.35 -7.82 -11.60
C GLU A 4 -16.88 -6.46 -11.10
N ARG A 5 -15.95 -6.51 -10.15
CA ARG A 5 -15.30 -5.36 -9.54
C ARG A 5 -13.87 -5.22 -10.07
N SER A 6 -13.35 -4.01 -10.17
CA SER A 6 -11.98 -3.75 -10.64
C SER A 6 -11.16 -3.12 -9.52
N LEU A 7 -9.91 -3.55 -9.36
CA LEU A 7 -8.96 -2.98 -8.40
C LEU A 7 -7.65 -2.63 -9.08
N ILE A 8 -7.32 -1.35 -9.17
CA ILE A 8 -6.02 -0.88 -9.61
C ILE A 8 -5.03 -1.09 -8.47
N TYR A 9 -4.05 -1.97 -8.69
CA TYR A 9 -3.07 -2.36 -7.67
C TYR A 9 -1.79 -1.56 -7.86
N VAL A 10 -1.42 -0.76 -6.87
CA VAL A 10 -0.27 0.15 -6.91
C VAL A 10 0.71 -0.21 -5.80
N PRO A 11 1.88 -0.77 -6.14
CA PRO A 11 2.91 -1.06 -5.16
C PRO A 11 3.44 0.20 -4.47
N VAL A 12 3.51 0.21 -3.14
CA VAL A 12 4.04 1.33 -2.36
C VAL A 12 5.55 1.19 -2.21
N LEU A 13 6.27 2.23 -2.64
CA LEU A 13 7.65 2.49 -2.24
C LEU A 13 7.64 3.61 -1.20
N HIS A 14 7.92 3.24 0.06
CA HIS A 14 7.87 4.19 1.18
C HIS A 14 8.92 5.29 1.04
N SER A 15 8.47 6.52 1.15
CA SER A 15 9.34 7.69 1.32
C SER A 15 9.67 7.93 2.81
N PRO A 16 10.66 8.75 3.15
CA PRO A 16 10.89 9.10 4.55
C PRO A 16 9.66 9.71 5.24
N GLY A 17 8.82 10.43 4.50
CA GLY A 17 7.65 11.13 5.04
C GLY A 17 6.57 10.19 5.57
N ASP A 18 6.37 9.03 4.95
CA ASP A 18 5.37 8.05 5.38
C ASP A 18 5.89 7.00 6.38
N MET A 19 7.18 7.06 6.73
CA MET A 19 7.78 6.17 7.72
C MET A 19 7.84 6.76 9.14
N GLY A 20 7.47 8.01 9.32
CA GLY A 20 7.50 8.67 10.63
C GLY A 20 8.87 8.56 11.30
N SER A 21 8.90 8.21 12.59
CA SER A 21 10.15 8.09 13.37
C SER A 21 11.08 6.95 12.89
N LEU A 22 10.58 5.99 12.11
CA LEU A 22 11.38 4.89 11.55
C LEU A 22 12.27 5.36 10.39
N ALA A 23 11.96 6.49 9.76
CA ALA A 23 12.74 7.02 8.64
C ALA A 23 14.22 7.27 8.97
N SER A 24 14.51 7.67 10.21
CA SER A 24 15.87 8.00 10.67
C SER A 24 16.70 6.78 11.05
N VAL A 25 16.08 5.61 11.25
CA VAL A 25 16.76 4.42 11.79
C VAL A 25 16.91 3.28 10.77
N ILE A 26 16.19 3.34 9.65
CA ILE A 26 16.32 2.35 8.58
C ILE A 26 17.33 2.85 7.54
N PRO A 27 18.52 2.19 7.41
CA PRO A 27 19.54 2.59 6.43
C PRO A 27 19.02 2.52 4.99
N ARG A 28 19.37 3.49 4.16
CA ARG A 28 18.98 3.57 2.75
C ARG A 28 20.13 4.02 1.87
N PRO A 29 20.15 3.57 0.59
CA PRO A 29 21.08 4.11 -0.40
C PRO A 29 20.93 5.63 -0.56
N ALA A 30 22.01 6.32 -0.88
CA ALA A 30 22.03 7.79 -1.01
C ALA A 30 21.05 8.33 -2.07
N ASP A 31 20.78 7.56 -3.13
CA ASP A 31 19.88 7.93 -4.21
C ASP A 31 18.42 7.43 -4.02
N TYR A 32 18.13 6.81 -2.86
CA TYR A 32 16.81 6.24 -2.56
C TYR A 32 15.68 7.25 -2.77
N GLY A 33 15.78 8.42 -2.17
CA GLY A 33 14.75 9.45 -2.26
C GLY A 33 14.47 9.89 -3.69
N ALA A 34 15.53 10.07 -4.50
CA ALA A 34 15.38 10.44 -5.90
C ALA A 34 14.72 9.33 -6.75
N GLN A 35 14.97 8.06 -6.43
CA GLN A 35 14.37 6.93 -7.14
C GLN A 35 12.88 6.78 -6.76
N VAL A 36 12.56 6.88 -5.48
CA VAL A 36 11.19 6.86 -4.99
C VAL A 36 10.39 8.05 -5.55
N GLY A 37 11.00 9.25 -5.61
CA GLY A 37 10.37 10.42 -6.23
C GLY A 37 9.98 10.15 -7.68
N ARG A 38 10.93 9.70 -8.52
CA ARG A 38 10.64 9.37 -9.94
C ARG A 38 9.55 8.29 -10.10
N TYR A 39 9.53 7.30 -9.21
CA TYR A 39 8.47 6.29 -9.21
C TYR A 39 7.10 6.94 -8.99
N TRP A 40 6.97 7.76 -7.95
CA TRP A 40 5.69 8.40 -7.64
C TRP A 40 5.28 9.45 -8.67
N ASP A 41 6.22 10.15 -9.29
CA ASP A 41 5.94 11.07 -10.41
C ASP A 41 5.33 10.30 -11.60
N ALA A 42 5.85 9.11 -11.91
CA ALA A 42 5.30 8.27 -12.96
C ALA A 42 3.92 7.70 -12.59
N VAL A 43 3.72 7.25 -11.35
CA VAL A 43 2.40 6.80 -10.85
C VAL A 43 1.39 7.94 -10.98
N GLU A 44 1.73 9.15 -10.52
CA GLU A 44 0.85 10.31 -10.61
C GLU A 44 0.51 10.65 -12.06
N ALA A 45 1.50 10.61 -12.96
CA ALA A 45 1.28 10.86 -14.39
C ALA A 45 0.29 9.84 -14.99
N ASP A 46 0.43 8.54 -14.65
CA ASP A 46 -0.52 7.51 -15.09
C ASP A 46 -1.94 7.82 -14.64
N PHE A 47 -2.13 8.13 -13.34
CA PHE A 47 -3.45 8.45 -12.80
C PHE A 47 -4.09 9.66 -13.49
N ARG A 48 -3.31 10.71 -13.74
CA ARG A 48 -3.78 11.92 -14.45
C ARG A 48 -4.12 11.62 -15.91
N ALA A 49 -3.36 10.74 -16.57
CA ALA A 49 -3.57 10.36 -17.97
C ALA A 49 -4.79 9.44 -18.18
N MET A 50 -5.28 8.75 -17.13
CA MET A 50 -6.44 7.85 -17.27
C MET A 50 -7.72 8.55 -17.74
N GLY A 51 -7.86 9.87 -17.58
CA GLY A 51 -9.02 10.64 -18.02
C GLY A 51 -10.36 10.14 -17.44
N ARG A 52 -10.34 9.37 -16.36
CA ARG A 52 -11.54 8.79 -15.78
C ARG A 52 -12.17 9.69 -14.73
N ARG A 53 -13.45 9.45 -14.46
CA ARG A 53 -14.15 10.05 -13.34
C ARG A 53 -13.77 9.30 -12.07
N TRP A 54 -13.35 10.03 -11.04
CA TRP A 54 -12.92 9.47 -9.76
C TRP A 54 -14.04 9.43 -8.71
N GLN A 55 -15.17 10.07 -8.97
CA GLN A 55 -16.33 10.01 -8.10
C GLN A 55 -16.73 8.53 -7.89
N GLU A 56 -16.98 8.17 -6.64
CA GLU A 56 -17.35 6.80 -6.23
C GLU A 56 -16.22 5.75 -6.29
N VAL A 57 -15.05 6.08 -6.83
CA VAL A 57 -13.87 5.20 -6.73
C VAL A 57 -13.46 5.06 -5.25
N ARG A 58 -13.29 3.83 -4.80
CA ARG A 58 -12.75 3.55 -3.45
C ARG A 58 -11.24 3.55 -3.49
N VAL A 59 -10.61 4.24 -2.55
CA VAL A 59 -9.15 4.29 -2.45
C VAL A 59 -8.72 3.70 -1.11
N TYR A 60 -7.89 2.70 -1.17
CA TYR A 60 -7.33 1.96 -0.04
C TYR A 60 -5.84 2.22 0.06
N GLN A 61 -5.32 2.35 1.28
CA GLN A 61 -3.91 2.67 1.52
C GLN A 61 -3.35 1.78 2.64
N ASP A 62 -2.22 1.14 2.37
CA ASP A 62 -1.38 0.44 3.35
C ASP A 62 -0.99 1.37 4.50
N GLY A 63 -1.10 0.90 5.73
CA GLY A 63 -0.82 1.69 6.92
C GLY A 63 -1.90 2.70 7.30
N LEU A 64 -3.03 2.77 6.58
CA LEU A 64 -4.14 3.65 6.91
C LEU A 64 -5.17 2.90 7.77
N PRO A 65 -5.33 3.24 9.06
CA PRO A 65 -6.19 2.49 9.97
C PRO A 65 -7.67 2.58 9.58
N ASP A 66 -8.39 1.47 9.74
CA ASP A 66 -9.86 1.43 9.66
C ASP A 66 -10.45 2.10 10.91
N THR A 67 -10.85 3.33 10.73
CA THR A 67 -11.39 4.18 11.78
C THR A 67 -12.41 5.16 11.21
N ARG A 68 -12.88 6.09 12.03
CA ARG A 68 -13.85 7.11 11.62
C ARG A 68 -13.36 7.92 10.42
N PRO A 69 -14.25 8.25 9.46
CA PRO A 69 -13.86 8.96 8.23
C PRO A 69 -13.15 10.30 8.47
N ASP A 70 -13.52 11.03 9.53
CA ASP A 70 -12.88 12.31 9.88
C ASP A 70 -11.42 12.13 10.35
N ILE A 71 -11.12 11.01 11.02
CA ILE A 71 -9.76 10.65 11.42
C ILE A 71 -8.94 10.22 10.19
N VAL A 72 -9.52 9.38 9.32
CA VAL A 72 -8.89 9.00 8.04
C VAL A 72 -8.53 10.23 7.23
N ALA A 73 -9.46 11.16 7.05
CA ALA A 73 -9.23 12.40 6.32
C ALA A 73 -8.09 13.25 6.93
N ARG A 74 -8.02 13.32 8.26
CA ARG A 74 -6.94 14.03 8.96
C ARG A 74 -5.59 13.37 8.71
N ILE A 75 -5.48 12.04 8.84
CA ILE A 75 -4.23 11.31 8.55
C ILE A 75 -3.78 11.59 7.11
N VAL A 76 -4.71 11.52 6.15
CA VAL A 76 -4.41 11.80 4.74
C VAL A 76 -3.94 13.24 4.51
N ALA A 77 -4.47 14.19 5.27
CA ALA A 77 -4.06 15.60 5.19
C ALA A 77 -2.67 15.83 5.79
N ASP A 78 -2.35 15.19 6.92
CA ASP A 78 -1.18 15.48 7.74
C ASP A 78 0.10 14.78 7.26
N VAL A 79 0.00 13.62 6.59
CA VAL A 79 1.18 12.86 6.13
C VAL A 79 1.79 13.50 4.89
N ASP A 80 3.00 14.03 5.00
CA ASP A 80 3.74 14.61 3.86
C ASP A 80 4.61 13.56 3.16
N SER A 81 4.00 12.89 2.19
CA SER A 81 4.68 11.93 1.33
C SER A 81 4.08 11.94 -0.09
N PRO A 82 4.82 11.46 -1.12
CA PRO A 82 4.35 11.46 -2.49
C PRO A 82 3.04 10.67 -2.69
N ASN A 83 2.93 9.48 -2.10
CA ASN A 83 1.71 8.68 -2.20
C ASN A 83 0.52 9.36 -1.51
N TYR A 84 0.71 9.98 -0.35
CA TYR A 84 -0.37 10.71 0.33
C TYR A 84 -0.75 11.99 -0.42
N ARG A 85 0.16 12.64 -1.15
CA ARG A 85 -0.21 13.73 -2.08
C ARG A 85 -1.14 13.22 -3.19
N LEU A 86 -0.86 12.03 -3.74
CA LEU A 86 -1.74 11.42 -4.74
C LEU A 86 -3.09 11.02 -4.13
N LEU A 87 -3.12 10.50 -2.90
CA LEU A 87 -4.38 10.22 -2.18
C LEU A 87 -5.23 11.48 -2.02
N ARG A 88 -4.61 12.59 -1.59
CA ARG A 88 -5.31 13.89 -1.48
C ARG A 88 -5.87 14.33 -2.83
N TRP A 89 -5.06 14.26 -3.89
CA TRP A 89 -5.53 14.60 -5.24
C TRP A 89 -6.72 13.73 -5.67
N LEU A 90 -6.70 12.41 -5.43
CA LEU A 90 -7.82 11.51 -5.71
C LEU A 90 -9.07 11.90 -4.92
N ALA A 91 -8.92 12.22 -3.64
CA ALA A 91 -10.02 12.69 -2.79
C ALA A 91 -10.61 14.01 -3.30
N ASP A 92 -9.77 14.96 -3.73
CA ASP A 92 -10.19 16.23 -4.33
C ASP A 92 -10.96 16.02 -5.66
N GLN A 93 -10.66 14.92 -6.38
CA GLN A 93 -11.41 14.52 -7.56
C GLN A 93 -12.72 13.77 -7.24
N GLY A 94 -13.05 13.60 -5.95
CA GLY A 94 -14.26 12.96 -5.47
C GLY A 94 -14.14 11.47 -5.15
N ALA A 95 -12.94 10.90 -5.15
CA ALA A 95 -12.72 9.52 -4.70
C ALA A 95 -12.92 9.42 -3.17
N ILE A 96 -13.33 8.25 -2.73
CA ILE A 96 -13.62 7.97 -1.31
C ILE A 96 -12.46 7.18 -0.72
N VAL A 97 -11.68 7.84 0.13
CA VAL A 97 -10.60 7.18 0.86
C VAL A 97 -11.17 6.36 2.01
N VAL A 98 -10.80 5.09 2.07
CA VAL A 98 -11.31 4.12 3.04
C VAL A 98 -10.18 3.69 3.96
N GLY A 99 -10.42 3.71 5.27
CA GLY A 99 -9.52 3.09 6.24
C GLY A 99 -9.38 1.59 5.93
N THR A 100 -8.17 1.12 5.83
CA THR A 100 -7.85 -0.14 5.14
C THR A 100 -7.42 -1.23 6.10
N GLU A 101 -6.79 -0.88 7.23
CA GLU A 101 -6.12 -1.84 8.10
C GLU A 101 -6.62 -1.83 9.54
N ASP A 102 -6.49 -2.98 10.20
CA ASP A 102 -6.81 -3.12 11.62
C ASP A 102 -5.87 -2.24 12.45
N PRO A 103 -6.41 -1.28 13.22
CA PRO A 103 -5.60 -0.40 14.06
C PRO A 103 -4.77 -1.14 15.11
N VAL A 104 -5.25 -2.29 15.59
CA VAL A 104 -4.55 -3.09 16.61
C VAL A 104 -3.33 -3.77 16.01
N LEU A 105 -3.47 -4.36 14.81
CA LEU A 105 -2.37 -4.99 14.09
C LEU A 105 -1.30 -3.96 13.67
N LEU A 106 -1.72 -2.77 13.24
CA LEU A 106 -0.80 -1.67 12.92
C LEU A 106 -0.02 -1.22 14.15
N GLN A 107 -0.70 -1.07 15.30
CA GLN A 107 -0.05 -0.69 16.54
C GLN A 107 0.94 -1.77 17.01
N GLU A 108 0.56 -3.05 16.95
CA GLU A 108 1.45 -4.16 17.30
C GLU A 108 2.73 -4.14 16.44
N GLU A 109 2.59 -4.01 15.13
CA GLU A 109 3.75 -3.96 14.23
C GLU A 109 4.66 -2.76 14.53
N TYR A 110 4.07 -1.59 14.72
CA TYR A 110 4.82 -0.38 15.02
C TYR A 110 5.65 -0.51 16.30
N GLU A 111 5.06 -1.03 17.38
CA GLU A 111 5.76 -1.20 18.66
C GLU A 111 6.88 -2.26 18.57
N LEU A 112 6.62 -3.38 17.91
CA LEU A 112 7.63 -4.42 17.68
C LEU A 112 8.79 -3.91 16.82
N LEU A 113 8.47 -3.22 15.74
CA LEU A 113 9.49 -2.67 14.84
C LEU A 113 10.32 -1.59 15.55
N LYS A 114 9.70 -0.69 16.28
CA LYS A 114 10.36 0.35 17.05
C LYS A 114 11.32 -0.23 18.10
N ALA A 115 10.88 -1.23 18.86
CA ALA A 115 11.72 -1.90 19.83
C ALA A 115 12.90 -2.63 19.18
N SER A 116 12.70 -3.24 18.00
CA SER A 116 13.72 -4.02 17.27
C SER A 116 14.93 -3.20 16.83
N VAL A 117 14.79 -1.89 16.76
CA VAL A 117 15.88 -0.97 16.34
C VAL A 117 17.03 -0.94 17.34
N THR A 118 16.73 -0.98 18.62
CA THR A 118 17.70 -0.77 19.71
C THR A 118 17.98 -2.01 20.55
N ASP A 119 17.14 -3.04 20.48
CA ASP A 119 17.21 -4.24 21.31
C ASP A 119 17.28 -5.52 20.47
N GLU A 120 18.31 -6.32 20.71
CA GLU A 120 18.55 -7.59 19.98
C GLU A 120 17.49 -8.66 20.31
N ALA A 121 16.99 -8.71 21.55
CA ALA A 121 15.90 -9.64 21.92
C ALA A 121 14.61 -9.22 21.24
N ALA A 122 14.30 -7.92 21.20
CA ALA A 122 13.15 -7.38 20.49
C ALA A 122 13.27 -7.61 18.96
N ARG A 123 14.47 -7.55 18.39
CA ARG A 123 14.70 -7.87 16.96
C ARG A 123 14.36 -9.33 16.66
N ARG A 124 14.75 -10.27 17.52
CA ARG A 124 14.36 -11.68 17.38
C ARG A 124 12.87 -11.88 17.55
N ALA A 125 12.24 -11.20 18.51
CA ALA A 125 10.79 -11.24 18.70
C ALA A 125 10.04 -10.71 17.47
N TYR A 126 10.46 -9.57 16.91
CA TYR A 126 9.90 -9.06 15.67
C TYR A 126 10.05 -10.05 14.52
N ALA A 127 11.25 -10.60 14.30
CA ALA A 127 11.49 -11.58 13.23
C ALA A 127 10.61 -12.84 13.36
N ALA A 128 10.35 -13.30 14.59
CA ALA A 128 9.48 -14.45 14.84
C ALA A 128 7.99 -14.13 14.59
N ARG A 129 7.56 -12.88 14.78
CA ARG A 129 6.15 -12.46 14.71
C ARG A 129 5.77 -11.89 13.35
N ALA A 130 6.72 -11.30 12.62
CA ALA A 130 6.48 -10.48 11.42
C ALA A 130 5.66 -11.18 10.33
N ALA A 131 5.97 -12.44 10.02
CA ALA A 131 5.25 -13.18 8.99
C ALA A 131 3.76 -13.39 9.33
N GLY A 132 3.45 -13.80 10.57
CA GLY A 132 2.07 -14.01 11.01
C GLY A 132 1.30 -12.70 11.14
N LEU A 133 2.00 -11.61 11.48
CA LEU A 133 1.40 -10.28 11.55
C LEU A 133 1.04 -9.78 10.14
N LEU A 134 1.96 -9.91 9.19
CA LEU A 134 1.74 -9.57 7.79
C LEU A 134 0.55 -10.35 7.21
N GLU A 135 0.50 -11.66 7.45
CA GLU A 135 -0.62 -12.51 6.99
C GLU A 135 -1.97 -12.07 7.61
N SER A 136 -1.97 -11.67 8.88
CA SER A 136 -3.18 -11.19 9.55
C SER A 136 -3.65 -9.84 8.97
N ARG A 137 -2.71 -8.94 8.68
CA ARG A 137 -2.96 -7.67 7.98
C ARG A 137 -3.51 -7.90 6.58
N ASP A 138 -2.90 -8.80 5.81
CA ASP A 138 -3.37 -9.16 4.46
C ASP A 138 -4.82 -9.64 4.44
N ARG A 139 -5.18 -10.51 5.39
CA ARG A 139 -6.57 -10.99 5.52
C ARG A 139 -7.54 -9.86 5.86
N TYR A 140 -7.14 -8.97 6.77
CA TYR A 140 -7.96 -7.82 7.12
C TYR A 140 -8.18 -6.90 5.91
N ILE A 141 -7.11 -6.52 5.21
CA ILE A 141 -7.16 -5.69 4.01
C ILE A 141 -8.07 -6.33 2.94
N ALA A 142 -7.89 -7.62 2.66
CA ALA A 142 -8.70 -8.33 1.66
C ALA A 142 -10.19 -8.33 2.02
N THR A 143 -10.52 -8.58 3.29
CA THR A 143 -11.89 -8.51 3.81
C THR A 143 -12.44 -7.11 3.67
N ARG A 144 -11.68 -6.10 4.07
CA ARG A 144 -12.09 -4.70 4.02
C ARG A 144 -12.35 -4.23 2.59
N VAL A 145 -11.48 -4.59 1.64
CA VAL A 145 -11.70 -4.33 0.21
C VAL A 145 -12.95 -5.06 -0.28
N GLY A 146 -13.10 -6.35 0.07
CA GLY A 146 -14.25 -7.16 -0.29
C GLY A 146 -15.59 -6.56 0.14
N ASP A 147 -15.65 -6.04 1.37
CA ASP A 147 -16.88 -5.53 1.99
C ASP A 147 -17.23 -4.11 1.52
N THR A 148 -16.22 -3.30 1.18
CA THR A 148 -16.44 -1.86 0.92
C THR A 148 -16.38 -1.46 -0.54
N LEU A 149 -15.79 -2.29 -1.41
CA LEU A 149 -15.78 -2.05 -2.85
C LEU A 149 -17.16 -2.41 -3.43
N PRO A 150 -17.94 -1.45 -3.98
CA PRO A 150 -19.26 -1.71 -4.48
C PRO A 150 -19.28 -2.70 -5.66
N SER A 151 -20.39 -3.39 -5.85
CA SER A 151 -20.62 -4.22 -7.04
C SER A 151 -20.46 -3.38 -8.31
N ALA A 152 -19.77 -3.93 -9.32
CA ALA A 152 -19.37 -3.23 -10.54
C ALA A 152 -18.51 -1.96 -10.30
N GLY A 153 -18.03 -1.78 -9.06
CA GLY A 153 -17.21 -0.63 -8.68
C GLY A 153 -15.75 -0.76 -9.09
N THR A 154 -15.06 0.39 -9.03
CA THR A 154 -13.61 0.44 -9.17
C THR A 154 -12.97 0.88 -7.86
N GLY A 155 -11.89 0.20 -7.47
CA GLY A 155 -11.01 0.59 -6.38
C GLY A 155 -9.60 0.87 -6.85
N VAL A 156 -8.84 1.54 -5.99
CA VAL A 156 -7.38 1.68 -6.06
C VAL A 156 -6.81 1.18 -4.74
N LEU A 157 -5.86 0.27 -4.78
CA LEU A 157 -5.16 -0.22 -3.58
C LEU A 157 -3.67 0.13 -3.68
N PHE A 158 -3.24 1.04 -2.84
CA PHE A 158 -1.82 1.32 -2.60
C PHE A 158 -1.32 0.38 -1.51
N ILE A 159 -0.35 -0.48 -1.82
CA ILE A 159 0.03 -1.58 -0.93
C ILE A 159 1.53 -1.87 -0.97
N GLY A 160 2.15 -2.12 0.17
CA GLY A 160 3.56 -2.45 0.30
C GLY A 160 3.95 -3.74 -0.43
N LEU A 161 5.21 -3.81 -0.87
CA LEU A 161 5.72 -4.92 -1.70
C LEU A 161 5.73 -6.29 -1.00
N GLN A 162 5.65 -6.32 0.33
CA GLN A 162 5.66 -7.55 1.11
C GLN A 162 4.27 -8.21 1.22
N HIS A 163 3.21 -7.45 0.97
CA HIS A 163 1.84 -7.93 1.07
C HIS A 163 1.46 -8.88 -0.07
N GLU A 164 0.69 -9.90 0.25
CA GLU A 164 0.16 -10.88 -0.71
C GLU A 164 -1.38 -10.80 -0.85
N VAL A 165 -1.96 -9.66 -0.54
CA VAL A 165 -3.41 -9.39 -0.58
C VAL A 165 -4.06 -9.85 -1.89
N ALA A 166 -3.37 -9.66 -3.01
CA ALA A 166 -3.85 -10.05 -4.33
C ALA A 166 -4.29 -11.52 -4.45
N ARG A 167 -3.72 -12.42 -3.63
CA ARG A 167 -4.00 -13.85 -3.66
C ARG A 167 -5.28 -14.26 -2.93
N ILE A 168 -5.74 -13.39 -2.04
CA ILE A 168 -6.83 -13.69 -1.11
C ILE A 168 -8.03 -12.75 -1.26
N LEU A 169 -7.99 -11.86 -2.26
CA LEU A 169 -9.14 -11.04 -2.64
C LEU A 169 -10.32 -11.93 -3.10
N PRO A 170 -11.56 -11.47 -2.93
CA PRO A 170 -12.73 -12.11 -3.54
C PRO A 170 -12.53 -12.35 -5.04
N PRO A 171 -12.98 -13.51 -5.57
CA PRO A 171 -12.68 -13.91 -6.95
C PRO A 171 -13.36 -13.05 -8.03
N ASP A 172 -14.34 -12.24 -7.68
CA ASP A 172 -15.00 -11.27 -8.55
C ASP A 172 -14.26 -9.92 -8.64
N ILE A 173 -13.15 -9.76 -7.92
CA ILE A 173 -12.30 -8.57 -7.99
C ILE A 173 -11.15 -8.80 -8.95
N HIS A 174 -11.20 -8.14 -10.11
CA HIS A 174 -10.16 -8.20 -11.12
C HIS A 174 -9.07 -7.16 -10.86
N ILE A 175 -7.81 -7.63 -10.79
CA ILE A 175 -6.66 -6.77 -10.54
C ILE A 175 -6.16 -6.20 -11.87
N ALA A 176 -6.05 -4.87 -11.91
CA ALA A 176 -5.37 -4.13 -12.97
C ALA A 176 -4.07 -3.51 -12.43
N SER A 177 -3.00 -3.59 -13.19
CA SER A 177 -1.72 -2.96 -12.86
C SER A 177 -1.47 -1.76 -13.76
N LEU A 178 -0.68 -0.80 -13.28
CA LEU A 178 -0.20 0.32 -14.10
C LEU A 178 0.97 -0.15 -14.99
N ASN A 179 0.82 -0.07 -16.29
CA ASN A 179 1.81 -0.63 -17.23
C ASN A 179 3.15 0.14 -17.19
N SER A 180 3.10 1.47 -17.20
CA SER A 180 4.29 2.33 -17.23
C SER A 180 5.13 2.26 -15.95
N THR A 181 4.53 1.91 -14.81
CA THR A 181 5.23 1.82 -13.54
C THR A 181 5.90 0.48 -13.28
N GLN A 182 5.53 -0.60 -13.98
CA GLN A 182 6.08 -1.94 -13.73
C GLN A 182 7.58 -2.05 -14.03
N GLU A 183 8.02 -1.49 -15.16
CA GLU A 183 9.46 -1.49 -15.52
C GLU A 183 10.26 -0.63 -14.55
N LEU A 184 9.73 0.56 -14.22
CA LEU A 184 10.36 1.48 -13.28
C LEU A 184 10.44 0.86 -11.89
N LEU A 185 9.36 0.25 -11.39
CA LEU A 185 9.34 -0.49 -10.14
C LEU A 185 10.40 -1.59 -10.11
N SER A 186 10.46 -2.40 -11.16
CA SER A 186 11.43 -3.50 -11.27
C SER A 186 12.88 -2.98 -11.26
N SER A 187 13.13 -1.84 -11.90
CA SER A 187 14.44 -1.17 -11.88
C SER A 187 14.79 -0.65 -10.48
N VAL A 188 13.85 0.00 -9.81
CA VAL A 188 14.05 0.56 -8.46
C VAL A 188 14.27 -0.57 -7.44
N VAL A 189 13.42 -1.58 -7.43
CA VAL A 189 13.51 -2.76 -6.55
C VAL A 189 14.88 -3.44 -6.68
N ARG A 190 15.33 -3.67 -7.92
CA ARG A 190 16.65 -4.27 -8.19
C ARG A 190 17.80 -3.40 -7.70
N LYS A 191 17.78 -2.10 -7.97
CA LYS A 191 18.83 -1.16 -7.55
C LYS A 191 18.91 -1.00 -6.04
N LEU A 192 17.77 -1.02 -5.37
CA LEU A 192 17.67 -0.86 -3.92
C LEU A 192 17.88 -2.18 -3.15
N GLY A 193 18.05 -3.31 -3.85
CA GLY A 193 18.19 -4.61 -3.21
C GLY A 193 16.96 -5.05 -2.41
N ILE A 194 15.79 -4.51 -2.73
CA ILE A 194 14.54 -4.87 -2.06
C ILE A 194 14.15 -6.29 -2.50
N THR A 195 14.18 -7.23 -1.56
CA THR A 195 13.74 -8.61 -1.84
C THR A 195 12.21 -8.64 -1.78
N ARG A 196 11.56 -8.93 -2.92
CA ARG A 196 10.14 -9.31 -2.90
C ARG A 196 10.00 -10.63 -2.14
N ALA A 197 8.99 -10.79 -1.30
CA ALA A 197 8.56 -12.11 -0.90
C ALA A 197 8.40 -12.95 -2.17
N LYS A 198 9.05 -14.13 -2.23
CA LYS A 198 9.01 -14.98 -3.43
C LYS A 198 7.57 -15.25 -3.79
N ALA A 199 7.13 -14.74 -4.94
CA ALA A 199 5.90 -15.21 -5.57
C ALA A 199 6.10 -16.69 -5.89
N ALA A 200 5.62 -17.58 -5.02
CA ALA A 200 5.57 -19.01 -5.28
C ALA A 200 4.51 -19.24 -6.36
N GLY A 201 4.96 -19.67 -7.54
CA GLY A 201 4.14 -20.36 -8.52
C GLY A 201 3.36 -19.50 -9.49
N GLN A 202 4.02 -19.00 -10.53
CA GLN A 202 3.40 -19.10 -11.86
C GLN A 202 3.54 -20.56 -12.29
N GLY A 203 2.55 -21.37 -11.95
CA GLY A 203 2.35 -22.67 -12.54
C GLY A 203 1.83 -22.46 -13.96
N GLU A 204 2.65 -22.84 -14.93
CA GLU A 204 2.19 -23.14 -16.28
C GLU A 204 0.97 -24.07 -16.24
N ARG A 205 -0.14 -23.64 -16.80
CA ARG A 205 -1.11 -24.50 -17.49
C ARG A 205 -1.80 -23.71 -18.59
#